data_84bbe4c650860f203f742084d90f6f1d
#
_entry.id   84bbe4c650860f203f742084d90f6f1d
#
_cell.length_a   1.000
_cell.length_b   1.000
_cell.length_c   1.000
_cell.angle_alpha   90.00
_cell.angle_beta   90.00
_cell.angle_gamma   90.00
#
_symmetry.space_group_name_H-M   'P 1'
#
loop_
_entity.id
_entity.type
_entity.pdbx_description
1 polymer ?
#
loop_
_entity_poly.entity_id
_entity_poly.type
_entity_poly.pdbx_seq_one_letter_code
_entity_poly.pdbx_strand_id
1 'polypeptide(L)'
;MTRPAFGGNLLATISCRTRPQMATMRPSYPIGDQVIVGVGVGVATQFVQIQKWANQKGYGLAVSRPLVDRGLAPYELQVGLTGRTVRPAVYIAIGISGAVQHTCAIEQAGTIIAINPDKNARIFDCANLGICDTFRSVL
;
A
#
# COMPACT_ATOMS: atom_id res chain seq x y z
N MET A 1 -14.33 21.62 4.35
CA MET A 1 -13.34 20.62 3.92
C MET A 1 -13.86 19.24 4.26
N THR A 2 -13.86 18.34 3.33
CA THR A 2 -14.26 16.93 3.54
C THR A 2 -13.03 16.06 3.53
N ARG A 3 -12.89 15.17 4.51
CA ARG A 3 -11.77 14.24 4.62
C ARG A 3 -12.25 12.82 4.88
N PRO A 4 -11.55 11.80 4.42
CA PRO A 4 -11.82 10.44 4.86
C PRO A 4 -11.49 10.28 6.35
N ALA A 5 -12.29 9.51 7.06
CA ALA A 5 -12.14 9.18 8.46
C ALA A 5 -12.35 7.67 8.66
N PHE A 6 -11.92 7.13 9.81
CA PHE A 6 -12.08 5.71 10.15
C PHE A 6 -11.58 4.75 9.06
N GLY A 7 -10.35 4.97 8.58
CA GLY A 7 -9.75 4.12 7.55
C GLY A 7 -10.30 4.31 6.14
N GLY A 8 -10.99 5.41 5.87
CA GLY A 8 -11.57 5.72 4.55
C GLY A 8 -13.03 5.36 4.38
N ASN A 9 -13.61 4.59 5.30
CA ASN A 9 -14.99 4.12 5.20
C ASN A 9 -16.06 5.22 5.44
N LEU A 10 -15.66 6.34 6.02
CA LEU A 10 -16.54 7.48 6.28
C LEU A 10 -15.91 8.78 5.78
N LEU A 11 -16.75 9.69 5.31
CA LEU A 11 -16.34 11.05 4.97
C LEU A 11 -16.78 12.01 6.09
N ALA A 12 -15.82 12.68 6.70
CA ALA A 12 -16.09 13.73 7.68
C ALA A 12 -15.99 15.11 7.03
N THR A 13 -17.08 15.88 7.07
CA THR A 13 -17.07 17.27 6.63
C THR A 13 -16.84 18.18 7.82
N ILE A 14 -15.77 18.97 7.77
CA ILE A 14 -15.37 19.89 8.84
C ILE A 14 -15.52 21.32 8.33
N SER A 15 -16.21 22.16 9.08
CA SER A 15 -16.27 23.60 8.86
C SER A 15 -15.42 24.31 9.94
N CYS A 16 -14.60 25.26 9.51
CA CYS A 16 -13.79 26.09 10.40
C CYS A 16 -14.35 27.52 10.39
N ARG A 17 -14.65 28.06 11.57
CA ARG A 17 -15.19 29.43 11.73
C ARG A 17 -14.13 30.46 12.12
N THR A 18 -12.92 30.00 12.44
CA THR A 18 -11.78 30.85 12.83
C THR A 18 -10.84 31.09 11.66
N ARG A 19 -10.07 32.18 11.71
CA ARG A 19 -9.01 32.51 10.73
C ARG A 19 -7.68 32.61 11.43
N PRO A 20 -6.54 32.25 10.77
CA PRO A 20 -6.44 31.68 9.43
C PRO A 20 -6.99 30.24 9.36
N GLN A 21 -7.56 29.87 8.21
CA GLN A 21 -7.97 28.48 7.97
C GLN A 21 -6.78 27.74 7.38
N MET A 22 -6.33 26.69 8.08
CA MET A 22 -5.21 25.87 7.66
C MET A 22 -5.65 24.41 7.51
N ALA A 23 -5.10 23.72 6.53
CA ALA A 23 -5.32 22.31 6.31
C ALA A 23 -4.01 21.64 5.90
N THR A 24 -3.76 20.44 6.42
CA THR A 24 -2.67 19.59 5.97
C THR A 24 -3.21 18.56 4.98
N MET A 25 -2.51 18.37 3.89
CA MET A 25 -2.82 17.32 2.90
C MET A 25 -1.76 16.22 3.01
N ARG A 26 -2.21 14.97 2.97
CA ARG A 26 -1.27 13.85 2.88
C ARG A 26 -0.63 13.84 1.48
N PRO A 27 0.69 13.62 1.39
CA PRO A 27 1.31 13.36 0.11
C PRO A 27 0.66 12.12 -0.52
N SER A 28 0.12 12.26 -1.72
CA SER A 28 -0.32 11.14 -2.54
C SER A 28 0.51 11.12 -3.81
N TYR A 29 0.91 9.93 -4.26
CA TYR A 29 1.48 9.82 -5.59
C TYR A 29 0.37 10.10 -6.61
N PRO A 30 0.66 10.85 -7.68
CA PRO A 30 -0.30 11.05 -8.76
C PRO A 30 -0.70 9.68 -9.35
N ILE A 31 -1.92 9.62 -9.88
CA ILE A 31 -2.33 8.50 -10.73
C ILE A 31 -1.39 8.56 -11.94
N GLY A 32 -0.55 7.54 -12.10
CA GLY A 32 0.38 7.43 -13.21
C GLY A 32 0.37 6.01 -13.74
N ASP A 33 0.94 5.80 -14.91
CA ASP A 33 1.13 4.47 -15.50
C ASP A 33 2.13 3.60 -14.72
N GLN A 34 2.36 3.95 -13.45
CA GLN A 34 3.35 3.30 -12.61
C GLN A 34 2.82 2.00 -12.03
N VAL A 35 3.69 1.00 -12.01
CA VAL A 35 3.53 -0.22 -11.23
C VAL A 35 4.24 -0.04 -9.89
N ILE A 36 3.53 -0.26 -8.79
CA ILE A 36 4.10 -0.22 -7.45
C ILE A 36 4.05 -1.63 -6.85
N VAL A 37 5.18 -2.07 -6.32
CA VAL A 37 5.31 -3.32 -5.58
C VAL A 37 5.22 -3.03 -4.10
N GLY A 38 4.16 -3.52 -3.48
CA GLY A 38 3.94 -3.44 -2.03
C GLY A 38 4.43 -4.72 -1.34
N VAL A 39 5.35 -4.58 -0.38
CA VAL A 39 5.94 -5.70 0.34
C VAL A 39 5.39 -5.76 1.76
N GLY A 40 4.86 -6.92 2.13
CA GLY A 40 4.35 -7.21 3.46
C GLY A 40 5.35 -7.97 4.33
N VAL A 41 5.05 -8.02 5.63
CA VAL A 41 5.90 -8.70 6.63
C VAL A 41 5.98 -10.22 6.40
N GLY A 42 5.01 -10.81 5.73
CA GLY A 42 5.00 -12.24 5.38
C GLY A 42 6.18 -12.69 4.52
N VAL A 43 6.81 -11.74 3.81
CA VAL A 43 7.99 -11.98 2.95
C VAL A 43 9.20 -11.16 3.37
N ALA A 44 9.30 -10.79 4.65
CA ALA A 44 10.39 -9.95 5.17
C ALA A 44 11.78 -10.51 4.87
N THR A 45 11.98 -11.82 4.91
CA THR A 45 13.24 -12.49 4.58
C THR A 45 13.61 -12.39 3.10
N GLN A 46 12.65 -12.10 2.24
CA GLN A 46 12.82 -11.98 0.79
C GLN A 46 12.83 -10.52 0.33
N PHE A 47 12.75 -9.57 1.27
CA PHE A 47 12.62 -8.14 0.96
C PHE A 47 13.67 -7.64 -0.02
N VAL A 48 14.94 -7.96 0.21
CA VAL A 48 16.08 -7.55 -0.66
C VAL A 48 15.94 -8.10 -2.08
N GLN A 49 15.44 -9.33 -2.23
CA GLN A 49 15.25 -9.96 -3.55
C GLN A 49 14.12 -9.27 -4.30
N ILE A 50 12.99 -8.99 -3.61
CA ILE A 50 11.83 -8.29 -4.17
C ILE A 50 12.22 -6.86 -4.57
N GLN A 51 13.01 -6.18 -3.74
CA GLN A 51 13.53 -4.83 -4.04
C GLN A 51 14.39 -4.82 -5.30
N LYS A 52 15.32 -5.77 -5.41
CA LYS A 52 16.16 -5.90 -6.62
C LYS A 52 15.31 -6.14 -7.87
N TRP A 53 14.35 -7.04 -7.78
CA TRP A 53 13.45 -7.34 -8.89
C TRP A 53 12.61 -6.12 -9.28
N ALA A 54 12.01 -5.42 -8.33
CA ALA A 54 11.24 -4.22 -8.60
C ALA A 54 12.09 -3.14 -9.29
N ASN A 55 13.30 -2.91 -8.79
CA ASN A 55 14.24 -1.95 -9.38
C ASN A 55 14.65 -2.32 -10.82
N GLN A 56 14.91 -3.61 -11.09
CA GLN A 56 15.24 -4.08 -12.44
C GLN A 56 14.11 -3.86 -13.45
N LYS A 57 12.87 -3.90 -12.98
CA LYS A 57 11.69 -3.66 -13.81
C LYS A 57 11.30 -2.17 -13.88
N GLY A 58 11.96 -1.30 -13.13
CA GLY A 58 11.60 0.10 -13.02
C GLY A 58 10.31 0.35 -12.23
N TYR A 59 9.90 -0.59 -11.39
CA TYR A 59 8.70 -0.48 -10.57
C TYR A 59 8.97 0.32 -9.29
N GLY A 60 7.98 1.08 -8.83
CA GLY A 60 8.02 1.71 -7.53
C GLY A 60 7.98 0.66 -6.41
N LEU A 61 8.61 0.97 -5.27
CA LEU A 61 8.60 0.11 -4.09
C LEU A 61 7.80 0.76 -2.97
N ALA A 62 6.98 -0.03 -2.32
CA ALA A 62 6.23 0.34 -1.13
C ALA A 62 6.34 -0.78 -0.08
N VAL A 63 6.19 -0.45 1.18
CA VAL A 63 6.24 -1.42 2.27
C VAL A 63 5.09 -1.23 3.25
N SER A 64 4.69 -2.31 3.89
CA SER A 64 3.76 -2.24 5.02
C SER A 64 4.48 -1.78 6.29
N ARG A 65 3.74 -1.14 7.20
CA ARG A 65 4.28 -0.62 8.46
C ARG A 65 5.14 -1.61 9.26
N PRO A 66 4.79 -2.90 9.42
CA PRO A 66 5.63 -3.83 10.17
C PRO A 66 7.06 -4.02 9.63
N LEU A 67 7.31 -3.75 8.35
CA LEU A 67 8.68 -3.75 7.80
C LEU A 67 9.50 -2.53 8.26
N VAL A 68 8.83 -1.38 8.38
CA VAL A 68 9.46 -0.16 8.89
C VAL A 68 9.72 -0.29 10.39
N ASP A 69 8.75 -0.78 11.16
CA ASP A 69 8.88 -1.00 12.61
C ASP A 69 10.03 -1.98 12.95
N ARG A 70 10.36 -2.90 12.03
CA ARG A 70 11.51 -3.83 12.14
C ARG A 70 12.82 -3.25 11.62
N GLY A 71 12.84 -2.01 11.13
CA GLY A 71 14.02 -1.37 10.57
C GLY A 71 14.50 -1.96 9.25
N LEU A 72 13.67 -2.73 8.54
CA LEU A 72 14.00 -3.35 7.25
C LEU A 72 13.82 -2.40 6.06
N ALA A 73 13.01 -1.38 6.23
CA ALA A 73 12.75 -0.38 5.19
C ALA A 73 12.58 1.02 5.81
N PRO A 74 12.94 2.08 5.07
CA PRO A 74 12.76 3.45 5.54
C PRO A 74 11.28 3.84 5.53
N TYR A 75 10.92 4.80 6.42
CA TYR A 75 9.54 5.27 6.58
C TYR A 75 8.95 5.88 5.30
N GLU A 76 9.78 6.47 4.47
CA GLU A 76 9.38 7.10 3.20
C GLU A 76 8.72 6.11 2.22
N LEU A 77 8.99 4.82 2.37
CA LEU A 77 8.37 3.76 1.57
C LEU A 77 7.09 3.21 2.20
N GLN A 78 6.74 3.64 3.41
CA GLN A 78 5.56 3.12 4.10
C GLN A 78 4.27 3.55 3.41
N VAL A 79 3.45 2.57 3.03
CA VAL A 79 2.09 2.76 2.53
C VAL A 79 1.09 2.26 3.57
N GLY A 80 0.10 3.07 3.87
CA GLY A 80 -0.93 2.74 4.86
C GLY A 80 -1.52 3.98 5.52
N LEU A 81 -2.37 3.76 6.51
CA LEU A 81 -3.07 4.81 7.25
C LEU A 81 -2.11 5.84 7.88
N THR A 82 -0.97 5.40 8.38
CA THR A 82 0.08 6.24 9.00
C THR A 82 1.23 6.56 8.05
N GLY A 83 1.20 6.06 6.84
CA GLY A 83 2.19 6.30 5.79
C GLY A 83 1.61 7.09 4.63
N ARG A 84 2.03 6.74 3.43
CA ARG A 84 1.58 7.37 2.18
C ARG A 84 0.35 6.65 1.62
N THR A 85 -0.52 7.40 0.94
CA THR A 85 -1.56 6.86 0.06
C THR A 85 -1.03 6.87 -1.36
N VAL A 86 -1.19 5.78 -2.08
CA VAL A 86 -0.71 5.61 -3.46
C VAL A 86 -1.86 5.29 -4.41
N ARG A 87 -1.71 5.71 -5.67
CA ARG A 87 -2.71 5.53 -6.74
C ARG A 87 -2.03 5.07 -8.02
N PRO A 88 -1.37 3.91 -8.03
CA PRO A 88 -0.72 3.40 -9.23
C PRO A 88 -1.75 2.84 -10.22
N ALA A 89 -1.35 2.67 -11.47
CA ALA A 89 -2.12 1.88 -12.43
C ALA A 89 -2.22 0.41 -11.98
N VAL A 90 -1.10 -0.14 -11.47
CA VAL A 90 -1.05 -1.50 -10.93
C VAL A 90 -0.35 -1.50 -9.57
N TYR A 91 -0.96 -2.12 -8.57
CA TYR A 91 -0.36 -2.39 -7.27
C TYR A 91 -0.17 -3.88 -7.07
N ILE A 92 1.08 -4.33 -6.95
CA ILE A 92 1.43 -5.73 -6.73
C ILE A 92 1.69 -5.95 -5.23
N ALA A 93 0.74 -6.53 -4.52
CA ALA A 93 0.81 -6.80 -3.09
C ALA A 93 1.46 -8.16 -2.82
N ILE A 94 2.68 -8.18 -2.30
CA ILE A 94 3.44 -9.41 -2.02
C ILE A 94 3.55 -9.63 -0.52
N GLY A 95 2.96 -10.71 -0.01
CA GLY A 95 2.98 -11.07 1.41
C GLY A 95 2.28 -10.06 2.33
N ILE A 96 1.36 -9.27 1.79
CA ILE A 96 0.52 -8.32 2.55
C ILE A 96 -0.70 -9.05 3.11
N SER A 97 -0.98 -8.87 4.39
CA SER A 97 -2.11 -9.52 5.06
C SER A 97 -3.48 -8.98 4.64
N GLY A 98 -3.55 -7.73 4.18
CA GLY A 98 -4.82 -7.07 3.86
C GLY A 98 -5.50 -6.40 5.05
N ALA A 99 -4.74 -6.02 6.07
CA ALA A 99 -5.27 -5.20 7.16
C ALA A 99 -5.79 -3.86 6.61
N VAL A 100 -6.93 -3.39 7.14
CA VAL A 100 -7.60 -2.17 6.68
C VAL A 100 -6.68 -0.94 6.70
N GLN A 101 -5.72 -0.89 7.64
CA GLN A 101 -4.73 0.17 7.74
C GLN A 101 -3.81 0.26 6.50
N HIS A 102 -3.66 -0.83 5.75
CA HIS A 102 -2.89 -0.85 4.52
C HIS A 102 -3.82 -0.68 3.30
N THR A 103 -4.93 -1.42 3.25
CA THR A 103 -5.81 -1.44 2.08
C THR A 103 -6.45 -0.09 1.80
N CYS A 104 -6.79 0.70 2.83
CA CYS A 104 -7.32 2.06 2.65
C CYS A 104 -6.37 3.03 1.91
N ALA A 105 -5.06 2.72 1.88
CA ALA A 105 -4.06 3.54 1.21
C ALA A 105 -3.79 3.11 -0.25
N ILE A 106 -4.35 1.99 -0.69
CA ILE A 106 -4.22 1.45 -2.03
C ILE A 106 -5.56 1.29 -2.75
N GLU A 107 -6.66 1.63 -2.09
CA GLU A 107 -8.03 1.49 -2.59
C GLU A 107 -8.26 2.14 -3.96
N GLN A 108 -7.51 3.20 -4.26
CA GLN A 108 -7.60 3.92 -5.51
C GLN A 108 -6.59 3.46 -6.57
N ALA A 109 -5.93 2.32 -6.38
CA ALA A 109 -5.13 1.70 -7.42
C ALA A 109 -6.05 1.21 -8.56
N GLY A 110 -5.56 1.30 -9.80
CA GLY A 110 -6.33 0.85 -10.97
C GLY A 110 -6.55 -0.67 -10.96
N THR A 111 -5.51 -1.42 -10.63
CA THR A 111 -5.55 -2.88 -10.50
C THR A 111 -4.71 -3.32 -9.32
N ILE A 112 -5.24 -4.20 -8.49
CA ILE A 112 -4.52 -4.80 -7.36
C ILE A 112 -4.29 -6.27 -7.68
N ILE A 113 -3.02 -6.69 -7.71
CA ILE A 113 -2.58 -8.07 -7.85
C ILE A 113 -2.03 -8.51 -6.50
N ALA A 114 -2.61 -9.54 -5.89
CA ALA A 114 -2.16 -10.07 -4.60
C ALA A 114 -1.43 -11.39 -4.77
N ILE A 115 -0.25 -11.51 -4.17
CA ILE A 115 0.56 -12.74 -4.09
C ILE A 115 0.76 -13.05 -2.62
N ASN A 116 0.16 -14.13 -2.13
CA ASN A 116 0.25 -14.51 -0.72
C ASN A 116 0.11 -16.04 -0.58
N PRO A 117 0.99 -16.71 0.16
CA PRO A 117 0.86 -18.15 0.41
C PRO A 117 -0.33 -18.50 1.32
N ASP A 118 -0.81 -17.55 2.14
CA ASP A 118 -2.00 -17.74 2.95
C ASP A 118 -3.26 -17.43 2.13
N LYS A 119 -4.00 -18.49 1.78
CA LYS A 119 -5.26 -18.39 1.04
C LYS A 119 -6.35 -17.60 1.76
N ASN A 120 -6.25 -17.45 3.07
CA ASN A 120 -7.22 -16.73 3.90
C ASN A 120 -6.79 -15.27 4.13
N ALA A 121 -5.70 -14.81 3.52
CA ALA A 121 -5.25 -13.44 3.66
C ALA A 121 -6.29 -12.45 3.11
N ARG A 122 -6.71 -11.50 3.92
CA ARG A 122 -7.75 -10.50 3.59
C ARG A 122 -7.38 -9.61 2.40
N ILE A 123 -6.12 -9.59 1.97
CA ILE A 123 -5.71 -8.86 0.77
C ILE A 123 -6.45 -9.35 -0.48
N PHE A 124 -6.85 -10.61 -0.51
CA PHE A 124 -7.61 -11.18 -1.62
C PHE A 124 -9.03 -10.60 -1.74
N ASP A 125 -9.60 -10.07 -0.64
CA ASP A 125 -10.93 -9.45 -0.66
C ASP A 125 -10.97 -8.16 -1.51
N CYS A 126 -9.82 -7.47 -1.65
CA CYS A 126 -9.71 -6.24 -2.43
C CYS A 126 -8.89 -6.41 -3.72
N ALA A 127 -8.34 -7.59 -3.98
CA ALA A 127 -7.52 -7.85 -5.16
C ALA A 127 -8.37 -8.15 -6.39
N ASN A 128 -7.99 -7.59 -7.54
CA ASN A 128 -8.56 -7.93 -8.84
C ASN A 128 -8.05 -9.29 -9.34
N LEU A 129 -6.80 -9.63 -8.97
CA LEU A 129 -6.18 -10.91 -9.27
C LEU A 129 -5.44 -11.42 -8.03
N GLY A 130 -5.79 -12.62 -7.57
CA GLY A 130 -5.17 -13.29 -6.44
C GLY A 130 -4.34 -14.50 -6.89
N ILE A 131 -3.10 -14.58 -6.43
CA ILE A 131 -2.19 -15.71 -6.65
C ILE A 131 -1.85 -16.28 -5.27
N CYS A 132 -2.39 -17.47 -4.99
CA CYS A 132 -2.13 -18.17 -3.73
C CYS A 132 -0.85 -19.01 -3.86
N ASP A 133 0.29 -18.34 -3.78
CA ASP A 133 1.62 -18.95 -3.89
C ASP A 133 2.70 -18.06 -3.29
N THR A 134 3.93 -18.56 -3.28
CA THR A 134 5.08 -17.79 -2.84
C THR A 134 5.60 -16.88 -3.96
N PHE A 135 6.23 -15.77 -3.58
CA PHE A 135 6.85 -14.87 -4.56
C PHE A 135 7.85 -15.57 -5.51
N ARG A 136 8.54 -16.60 -5.03
CA ARG A 136 9.54 -17.34 -5.84
C ARG A 136 8.93 -18.18 -6.94
N SER A 137 7.69 -18.62 -6.80
CA SER A 137 7.00 -19.44 -7.80
C SER A 137 6.42 -18.60 -8.93
N VAL A 138 6.27 -17.30 -8.70
CA VAL A 138 5.62 -16.36 -9.64
C VAL A 138 6.65 -15.62 -10.52
N LEU A 139 7.91 -15.65 -10.14
CA LEU A 139 9.03 -15.05 -10.88
C LEU A 139 9.83 -16.10 -11.61
#